data_76fd1330650a6ab4a80f52a8eab586ea
#
_entry.id   76fd1330650a6ab4a80f52a8eab586ea
#
_cell.length_a   1.000
_cell.length_b   1.000
_cell.length_c   1.000
_cell.angle_alpha   90.00
_cell.angle_beta   90.00
_cell.angle_gamma   90.00
#
_symmetry.space_group_name_H-M   'P 1'
#
loop_
_entity.id
_entity.type
_entity.pdbx_description
1 polymer ?
#
loop_
_entity_poly.entity_id
_entity_poly.type
_entity_poly.pdbx_seq_one_letter_code
_entity_poly.pdbx_strand_id
1 'polypeptide(L)'
;MSAPLVAVVDDDARIRDLLAAELEDLGAEVLRCRDGSDLLNAAQLSEVQLVLLDWMMPGLNGEATLLGLRARQFSGRVVVVTALCDPQVQATAQSAGAAATLLKTEALEQLEHWLNQD
;
A
#
# COMPACT_ATOMS: atom_id res chain seq x y z
N MET A 1 2.27 -2.89 -23.57
CA MET A 1 1.79 -2.22 -22.34
C MET A 1 2.80 -2.42 -21.23
N SER A 2 3.06 -1.40 -20.47
CA SER A 2 3.98 -1.50 -19.36
C SER A 2 3.31 -2.19 -18.16
N ALA A 3 4.11 -2.86 -17.34
CA ALA A 3 3.62 -3.48 -16.11
C ALA A 3 3.15 -2.40 -15.13
N PRO A 4 2.07 -2.66 -14.37
CA PRO A 4 1.66 -1.71 -13.33
C PRO A 4 2.71 -1.63 -12.23
N LEU A 5 2.94 -0.44 -11.71
CA LEU A 5 3.86 -0.23 -10.58
C LEU A 5 3.06 -0.21 -9.28
N VAL A 6 3.40 -1.09 -8.37
CA VAL A 6 2.75 -1.21 -7.06
C VAL A 6 3.77 -0.93 -5.97
N ALA A 7 3.44 -0.06 -5.04
CA ALA A 7 4.29 0.16 -3.87
C ALA A 7 3.83 -0.74 -2.73
N VAL A 8 4.77 -1.42 -2.10
CA VAL A 8 4.52 -2.20 -0.89
C VAL A 8 5.27 -1.51 0.24
N VAL A 9 4.51 -1.00 1.21
CA VAL A 9 5.03 -0.22 2.32
C VAL A 9 4.80 -1.00 3.61
N ASP A 10 5.84 -1.59 4.14
CA ASP A 10 5.79 -2.40 5.36
C ASP A 10 7.18 -2.41 5.98
N ASP A 11 7.26 -2.21 7.29
CA ASP A 11 8.53 -2.24 8.01
C ASP A 11 9.05 -3.66 8.24
N ASP A 12 8.20 -4.67 8.11
CA ASP A 12 8.60 -6.08 8.19
C ASP A 12 9.06 -6.56 6.82
N ALA A 13 10.36 -6.81 6.68
CA ALA A 13 10.94 -7.24 5.41
C ALA A 13 10.35 -8.55 4.89
N ARG A 14 9.96 -9.46 5.78
CA ARG A 14 9.39 -10.74 5.37
C ARG A 14 8.02 -10.57 4.72
N ILE A 15 7.18 -9.73 5.29
CA ILE A 15 5.86 -9.41 4.73
C ILE A 15 6.03 -8.65 3.42
N ARG A 16 6.90 -7.65 3.42
CA ARG A 16 7.18 -6.84 2.24
C ARG A 16 7.63 -7.70 1.06
N ASP A 17 8.58 -8.61 1.31
CA ASP A 17 9.12 -9.48 0.27
C ASP A 17 8.08 -10.50 -0.20
N LEU A 18 7.26 -11.02 0.71
CA LEU A 18 6.21 -11.97 0.36
C LEU A 18 5.16 -11.33 -0.57
N LEU A 19 4.68 -10.15 -0.21
CA LEU A 19 3.72 -9.42 -1.05
C LEU A 19 4.33 -9.04 -2.39
N ALA A 20 5.58 -8.58 -2.38
CA ALA A 20 6.28 -8.19 -3.59
C ALA A 20 6.45 -9.38 -4.55
N ALA A 21 6.84 -10.54 -4.03
CA ALA A 21 7.03 -11.72 -4.85
C ALA A 21 5.72 -12.14 -5.53
N GLU A 22 4.61 -12.11 -4.79
CA GLU A 22 3.31 -12.47 -5.35
C GLU A 22 2.87 -11.46 -6.42
N LEU A 23 3.07 -10.18 -6.19
CA LEU A 23 2.75 -9.15 -7.18
C LEU A 23 3.59 -9.29 -8.44
N GLU A 24 4.87 -9.62 -8.30
CA GLU A 24 5.75 -9.85 -9.44
C GLU A 24 5.30 -11.07 -10.25
N ASP A 25 4.86 -12.12 -9.57
CA ASP A 25 4.29 -13.30 -10.23
C ASP A 25 3.02 -12.96 -11.00
N LEU A 26 2.27 -11.96 -10.56
CA LEU A 26 1.06 -11.48 -11.24
C LEU A 26 1.37 -10.46 -12.35
N GLY A 27 2.63 -10.17 -12.60
CA GLY A 27 3.06 -9.29 -13.69
C GLY A 27 3.29 -7.84 -13.32
N ALA A 28 3.28 -7.50 -12.03
CA ALA A 28 3.52 -6.13 -11.59
C ALA A 28 5.01 -5.86 -11.37
N GLU A 29 5.39 -4.59 -11.46
CA GLU A 29 6.65 -4.11 -10.91
C GLU A 29 6.40 -3.59 -9.51
N VAL A 30 7.33 -3.78 -8.60
CA VAL A 30 7.13 -3.46 -7.19
C VAL A 30 8.18 -2.48 -6.70
N LEU A 31 7.71 -1.42 -6.06
CA LEU A 31 8.53 -0.47 -5.32
C LEU A 31 8.44 -0.87 -3.85
N ARG A 32 9.55 -1.33 -3.29
CA ARG A 32 9.62 -1.76 -1.89
C ARG A 32 9.97 -0.58 -1.00
N CYS A 33 9.12 -0.30 -0.02
CA CYS A 33 9.30 0.81 0.92
C CYS A 33 9.28 0.27 2.35
N ARG A 34 10.22 0.71 3.17
CA ARG A 34 10.30 0.29 4.56
C ARG A 34 9.35 1.10 5.45
N ASP A 35 8.99 2.29 5.02
CA ASP A 35 8.13 3.20 5.77
C ASP A 35 7.48 4.22 4.83
N GLY A 36 6.63 5.07 5.41
CA GLY A 36 5.94 6.09 4.63
C GLY A 36 6.87 7.12 4.00
N SER A 37 7.98 7.43 4.64
CA SER A 37 8.94 8.39 4.09
C SER A 37 9.57 7.88 2.81
N ASP A 38 9.92 6.59 2.76
CA ASP A 38 10.45 5.99 1.53
C ASP A 38 9.46 6.18 0.37
N LEU A 39 8.18 5.97 0.64
CA LEU A 39 7.15 6.12 -0.38
C LEU A 39 6.99 7.57 -0.83
N LEU A 40 6.82 8.49 0.14
CA LEU A 40 6.56 9.89 -0.18
C LEU A 40 7.73 10.56 -0.90
N ASN A 41 8.94 10.07 -0.67
CA ASN A 41 10.15 10.61 -1.30
C ASN A 41 10.58 9.84 -2.54
N ALA A 42 9.83 8.83 -2.95
CA ALA A 42 10.19 8.03 -4.12
C ALA A 42 10.04 8.84 -5.40
N ALA A 43 11.06 8.78 -6.26
CA ALA A 43 11.04 9.47 -7.54
C ALA A 43 9.92 8.96 -8.45
N GLN A 44 9.51 7.70 -8.26
CA GLN A 44 8.51 7.03 -9.09
C GLN A 44 7.08 7.18 -8.55
N LEU A 45 6.88 7.99 -7.50
CA LEU A 45 5.57 8.08 -6.84
C LEU A 45 4.44 8.39 -7.82
N SER A 46 4.67 9.27 -8.78
CA SER A 46 3.64 9.64 -9.76
C SER A 46 3.26 8.48 -10.71
N GLU A 47 4.09 7.45 -10.78
CA GLU A 47 3.84 6.28 -11.63
C GLU A 47 3.18 5.13 -10.86
N VAL A 48 3.10 5.23 -9.54
CA VAL A 48 2.53 4.17 -8.71
C VAL A 48 1.01 4.14 -8.90
N GLN A 49 0.48 2.98 -9.22
CA GLN A 49 -0.96 2.79 -9.45
C GLN A 49 -1.68 2.25 -8.24
N LEU A 50 -0.98 1.52 -7.38
CA LEU A 50 -1.55 0.90 -6.20
C LEU A 50 -0.52 0.93 -5.08
N VAL A 51 -0.96 1.30 -3.89
CA VAL A 51 -0.14 1.24 -2.67
C VAL A 51 -0.76 0.23 -1.72
N LEU A 52 0.03 -0.74 -1.28
CA LEU A 52 -0.31 -1.60 -0.15
C LEU A 52 0.40 -1.03 1.07
N LEU A 53 -0.36 -0.48 1.99
CA LEU A 53 0.17 0.35 3.07
C LEU A 53 -0.08 -0.29 4.42
N ASP A 54 1.00 -0.66 5.12
CA ASP A 54 0.91 -1.09 6.51
C ASP A 54 0.46 0.09 7.37
N TRP A 55 -0.53 -0.14 8.24
CA TRP A 55 -1.08 0.91 9.09
C TRP A 55 -0.19 1.19 10.30
N MET A 56 0.38 0.15 10.89
CA MET A 56 1.17 0.27 12.12
C MET A 56 2.65 0.18 11.80
N MET A 57 3.30 1.33 11.68
CA MET A 57 4.74 1.42 11.40
C MET A 57 5.39 2.40 12.35
N PRO A 58 6.66 2.15 12.76
CA PRO A 58 7.42 3.16 13.51
C PRO A 58 7.71 4.36 12.61
N GLY A 59 7.86 5.53 13.21
CA GLY A 59 8.09 6.76 12.47
C GLY A 59 6.82 7.25 11.81
N LEU A 60 6.87 7.49 10.50
CA LEU A 60 5.69 7.95 9.75
C LEU A 60 4.74 6.78 9.54
N ASN A 61 3.64 6.77 10.31
CA ASN A 61 2.67 5.69 10.31
C ASN A 61 1.77 5.72 9.07
N GLY A 62 0.87 4.73 8.97
CA GLY A 62 0.00 4.61 7.82
C GLY A 62 -0.93 5.79 7.62
N GLU A 63 -1.51 6.33 8.68
CA GLU A 63 -2.40 7.49 8.58
C GLU A 63 -1.66 8.71 8.04
N ALA A 64 -0.50 9.03 8.62
CA ALA A 64 0.30 10.16 8.18
C ALA A 64 0.77 9.99 6.74
N THR A 65 1.13 8.77 6.35
CA THR A 65 1.52 8.47 4.98
C THR A 65 0.36 8.72 4.01
N LEU A 66 -0.82 8.26 4.36
CA LEU A 66 -2.01 8.44 3.52
C LEU A 66 -2.36 9.91 3.36
N LEU A 67 -2.30 10.68 4.44
CA LEU A 67 -2.51 12.12 4.39
C LEU A 67 -1.44 12.81 3.53
N GLY A 68 -0.20 12.35 3.61
CA GLY A 68 0.89 12.85 2.77
C GLY A 68 0.66 12.58 1.28
N LEU A 69 0.11 11.43 0.95
CA LEU A 69 -0.25 11.09 -0.44
C LEU A 69 -1.35 12.02 -0.94
N ARG A 70 -2.36 12.29 -0.11
CA ARG A 70 -3.43 13.22 -0.48
C ARG A 70 -2.91 14.62 -0.71
N ALA A 71 -2.01 15.08 0.16
CA ALA A 71 -1.42 16.42 0.02
C ALA A 71 -0.64 16.55 -1.30
N ARG A 72 -0.12 15.46 -1.82
CA ARG A 72 0.59 15.42 -3.10
C ARG A 72 -0.31 15.12 -4.28
N GLN A 73 -1.61 15.05 -4.06
CA GLN A 73 -2.60 14.75 -5.11
C GLN A 73 -2.31 13.41 -5.81
N PHE A 74 -1.90 12.43 -5.01
CA PHE A 74 -1.64 11.08 -5.51
C PHE A 74 -2.91 10.51 -6.15
N SER A 75 -2.79 10.02 -7.38
CA SER A 75 -3.94 9.55 -8.16
C SER A 75 -4.16 8.04 -8.08
N GLY A 76 -3.22 7.30 -7.53
CA GLY A 76 -3.35 5.85 -7.39
C GLY A 76 -4.30 5.44 -6.27
N ARG A 77 -4.54 4.14 -6.17
CA ARG A 77 -5.36 3.59 -5.10
C ARG A 77 -4.49 3.19 -3.92
N VAL A 78 -5.03 3.32 -2.73
CA VAL A 78 -4.35 2.89 -1.50
C VAL A 78 -5.21 1.84 -0.81
N VAL A 79 -4.63 0.68 -0.57
CA VAL A 79 -5.23 -0.37 0.23
C VAL A 79 -4.40 -0.51 1.51
N VAL A 80 -5.05 -0.31 2.64
CA VAL A 80 -4.39 -0.44 3.94
C VAL A 80 -4.36 -1.93 4.30
N VAL A 81 -3.20 -2.39 4.75
CA VAL A 81 -3.00 -3.77 5.17
C VAL A 81 -2.56 -3.75 6.62
N THR A 82 -3.33 -4.38 7.50
CA THR A 82 -3.11 -4.29 8.94
C THR A 82 -3.20 -5.66 9.60
N ALA A 83 -2.49 -5.80 10.73
CA ALA A 83 -2.56 -7.03 11.53
C ALA A 83 -3.89 -7.12 12.31
N LEU A 84 -4.53 -5.98 12.60
CA LEU A 84 -5.78 -5.92 13.33
C LEU A 84 -6.82 -5.13 12.53
N CYS A 85 -7.91 -5.79 12.16
CA CYS A 85 -9.01 -5.13 11.46
C CYS A 85 -9.99 -4.56 12.48
N ASP A 86 -9.70 -3.37 12.96
CA ASP A 86 -10.48 -2.63 13.95
C ASP A 86 -11.42 -1.68 13.21
N PRO A 87 -12.71 -1.60 13.59
CA PRO A 87 -13.65 -0.67 12.93
C PRO A 87 -13.17 0.78 12.94
N GLN A 88 -12.46 1.21 13.99
CA GLN A 88 -11.92 2.56 14.06
C GLN A 88 -10.80 2.77 13.04
N VAL A 89 -9.93 1.78 12.86
CA VAL A 89 -8.88 1.83 11.84
C VAL A 89 -9.51 1.90 10.45
N GLN A 90 -10.52 1.09 10.19
CA GLN A 90 -11.24 1.11 8.91
C GLN A 90 -11.85 2.48 8.64
N ALA A 91 -12.51 3.06 9.62
CA ALA A 91 -13.16 4.36 9.47
C ALA A 91 -12.13 5.46 9.24
N THR A 92 -11.03 5.46 10.00
CA THR A 92 -9.97 6.45 9.86
C THR A 92 -9.30 6.35 8.49
N ALA A 93 -8.98 5.14 8.06
CA ALA A 93 -8.35 4.91 6.76
C ALA A 93 -9.26 5.35 5.62
N GLN A 94 -10.54 4.99 5.70
CA GLN A 94 -11.52 5.37 4.67
C GLN A 94 -11.66 6.90 4.60
N SER A 95 -11.75 7.55 5.74
CA SER A 95 -11.84 9.03 5.80
C SER A 95 -10.62 9.69 5.22
N ALA A 96 -9.46 9.07 5.36
CA ALA A 96 -8.20 9.59 4.81
C ALA A 96 -8.00 9.23 3.34
N GLY A 97 -8.90 8.48 2.72
CA GLY A 97 -8.90 8.20 1.29
C GLY A 97 -8.50 6.80 0.86
N ALA A 98 -8.37 5.85 1.80
CA ALA A 98 -8.06 4.46 1.45
C ALA A 98 -9.25 3.82 0.74
N ALA A 99 -8.96 3.02 -0.29
CA ALA A 99 -9.99 2.29 -1.03
C ALA A 99 -10.50 1.09 -0.23
N ALA A 100 -9.66 0.48 0.60
CA ALA A 100 -10.03 -0.65 1.44
C ALA A 100 -9.04 -0.83 2.57
N THR A 101 -9.45 -1.61 3.57
CA THR A 101 -8.58 -2.05 4.65
C THR A 101 -8.68 -3.58 4.73
N LEU A 102 -7.54 -4.25 4.63
CA LEU A 102 -7.44 -5.71 4.63
C LEU A 102 -6.61 -6.19 5.80
N LEU A 103 -6.92 -7.38 6.30
CA LEU A 103 -6.02 -8.07 7.22
C LEU A 103 -4.79 -8.58 6.46
N LYS A 104 -3.62 -8.56 7.11
CA LYS A 104 -2.39 -9.10 6.53
C LYS A 104 -2.56 -10.56 6.10
N THR A 105 -3.38 -11.33 6.84
CA THR A 105 -3.63 -12.74 6.54
C THR A 105 -4.47 -12.97 5.29
N GLU A 106 -5.25 -11.98 4.86
CA GLU A 106 -6.10 -12.11 3.67
C GLU A 106 -5.57 -11.31 2.48
N ALA A 107 -4.54 -10.50 2.68
CA ALA A 107 -4.04 -9.62 1.62
C ALA A 107 -3.55 -10.40 0.40
N LEU A 108 -2.80 -11.50 0.60
CA LEU A 108 -2.27 -12.29 -0.50
C LEU A 108 -3.37 -12.79 -1.44
N GLU A 109 -4.51 -13.20 -0.89
CA GLU A 109 -5.61 -13.74 -1.69
C GLU A 109 -6.30 -12.66 -2.52
N GLN A 110 -6.14 -11.40 -2.15
CA GLN A 110 -6.84 -10.29 -2.80
C GLN A 110 -5.96 -9.44 -3.71
N LEU A 111 -4.67 -9.76 -3.82
CA LEU A 111 -3.75 -8.95 -4.62
C LEU A 111 -4.17 -8.85 -6.08
N GLU A 112 -4.57 -9.97 -6.68
CA GLU A 112 -5.00 -9.98 -8.07
C GLU A 112 -6.22 -9.09 -8.29
N HIS A 113 -7.18 -9.15 -7.36
CA HIS A 113 -8.37 -8.30 -7.43
C HIS A 113 -7.98 -6.82 -7.46
N TRP A 114 -7.13 -6.39 -6.53
CA TRP A 114 -6.75 -4.97 -6.42
C TRP A 114 -5.85 -4.53 -7.56
N LEU A 115 -5.00 -5.43 -8.05
CA LEU A 115 -4.12 -5.13 -9.17
C LEU A 115 -4.91 -4.86 -10.46
N ASN A 116 -6.05 -5.53 -10.62
CA ASN A 116 -6.87 -5.42 -11.83
C ASN A 116 -7.94 -4.33 -11.75
N GLN A 117 -8.00 -3.56 -10.69
CA GLN A 117 -8.91 -2.42 -10.59
C GLN A 117 -8.39 -1.24 -11.41
N ASP A 118 -9.28 -0.57 -12.08
CA ASP A 118 -8.94 0.64 -12.86
C ASP A 118 -9.08 1.91 -12.04
#